data_a24ecd141f3e7aeabcada44eed91f89b
#
_entry.id   a24ecd141f3e7aeabcada44eed91f89b
#
_cell.length_a   1.000
_cell.length_b   1.000
_cell.length_c   1.000
_cell.angle_alpha   90.00
_cell.angle_beta   90.00
_cell.angle_gamma   90.00
#
_symmetry.space_group_name_H-M   'P 1'
#
loop_
_entity.id
_entity.type
_entity.pdbx_description
1 polymer ?
#
loop_
_entity_poly.entity_id
_entity_poly.type
_entity_poly.pdbx_seq_one_letter_code
_entity_poly.pdbx_strand_id
1 'polypeptide(L)'
;MLTIKIRVYVVGAALLALAALAQAGPAAPPVADESVRKAVWPVDFGDPRRLSALIQNVNNMVATYQGEMEDYDVRIVFLSGGIRFLTTDALANTPFAEDKELRARRAELTQRLQQLREVMNVKLELCEITREALQVPIGRIIPGVGAVRSGVVRIAELQHNGYAYLKVE
;
A
#
# COMPACT_ATOMS: atom_id res chain seq x y z
N MET A 1 -12.93 92.81 -33.84
CA MET A 1 -13.27 91.84 -32.80
C MET A 1 -13.04 90.42 -33.38
N LEU A 2 -11.98 89.81 -32.96
CA LEU A 2 -11.52 88.51 -33.51
C LEU A 2 -11.82 87.41 -32.49
N THR A 3 -12.77 86.55 -32.82
CA THR A 3 -13.20 85.51 -31.90
C THR A 3 -12.38 84.21 -32.21
N ILE A 4 -11.47 83.88 -31.33
CA ILE A 4 -10.66 82.65 -31.42
C ILE A 4 -11.47 81.49 -30.84
N LYS A 5 -11.80 80.52 -31.69
CA LYS A 5 -12.38 79.21 -31.25
C LYS A 5 -11.28 78.22 -30.93
N ILE A 6 -11.12 77.90 -29.64
CA ILE A 6 -10.24 76.88 -29.16
C ILE A 6 -10.90 75.47 -29.33
N ARG A 7 -10.35 74.62 -30.14
CA ARG A 7 -10.75 73.22 -30.24
C ARG A 7 -9.95 72.38 -29.25
N VAL A 8 -10.65 71.82 -28.24
CA VAL A 8 -10.11 70.90 -27.32
C VAL A 8 -10.13 69.50 -27.97
N TYR A 9 -8.97 68.88 -28.18
CA TYR A 9 -8.86 67.53 -28.61
C TYR A 9 -8.76 66.61 -27.33
N VAL A 10 -9.81 65.80 -27.13
CA VAL A 10 -9.78 64.78 -26.09
C VAL A 10 -9.00 63.54 -26.65
N VAL A 11 -7.80 63.35 -26.17
CA VAL A 11 -7.01 62.12 -26.47
C VAL A 11 -7.50 61.06 -25.54
N GLY A 12 -8.24 60.08 -26.09
CA GLY A 12 -8.67 58.91 -25.37
C GLY A 12 -7.50 57.93 -25.23
N ALA A 13 -6.99 57.75 -24.00
CA ALA A 13 -6.02 56.72 -23.68
C ALA A 13 -6.74 55.37 -23.56
N ALA A 14 -6.56 54.49 -24.54
CA ALA A 14 -7.02 53.11 -24.46
C ALA A 14 -6.05 52.31 -23.56
N LEU A 15 -6.48 52.01 -22.35
CA LEU A 15 -5.78 51.05 -21.45
C LEU A 15 -6.03 49.63 -21.96
N LEU A 16 -5.03 49.03 -22.58
CA LEU A 16 -4.95 47.59 -22.87
C LEU A 16 -4.64 46.85 -21.59
N ALA A 17 -5.66 46.28 -20.96
CA ALA A 17 -5.49 45.31 -19.86
C ALA A 17 -5.01 43.99 -20.45
N LEU A 18 -3.70 43.67 -20.35
CA LEU A 18 -3.19 42.34 -20.58
C LEU A 18 -3.60 41.46 -19.40
N ALA A 19 -4.62 40.61 -19.60
CA ALA A 19 -4.94 39.53 -18.68
C ALA A 19 -3.84 38.45 -18.82
N ALA A 20 -2.93 38.39 -17.85
CA ALA A 20 -2.00 37.29 -17.72
C ALA A 20 -2.79 36.04 -17.32
N LEU A 21 -3.02 35.11 -18.27
CA LEU A 21 -3.48 33.76 -18.01
C LEU A 21 -2.35 33.03 -17.26
N ALA A 22 -2.47 32.98 -15.95
CA ALA A 22 -1.64 32.10 -15.13
C ALA A 22 -1.97 30.67 -15.55
N GLN A 23 -1.10 30.06 -16.35
CA GLN A 23 -1.15 28.63 -16.62
C GLN A 23 -0.78 27.92 -15.32
N ALA A 24 -1.77 27.34 -14.65
CA ALA A 24 -1.53 26.38 -13.60
C ALA A 24 -0.82 25.19 -14.24
N GLY A 25 0.48 25.08 -14.05
CA GLY A 25 1.25 23.89 -14.41
C GLY A 25 0.66 22.66 -13.72
N PRO A 26 0.89 21.46 -14.26
CA PRO A 26 0.47 20.23 -13.60
C PRO A 26 0.95 20.24 -12.15
N ALA A 27 0.04 20.00 -11.21
CA ALA A 27 0.38 19.91 -9.80
C ALA A 27 1.50 18.89 -9.63
N ALA A 28 2.59 19.27 -8.97
CA ALA A 28 3.66 18.34 -8.64
C ALA A 28 3.04 17.15 -7.88
N PRO A 29 3.48 15.90 -8.17
CA PRO A 29 3.02 14.75 -7.42
C PRO A 29 3.26 15.01 -5.92
N PRO A 30 2.37 14.53 -5.03
CA PRO A 30 2.55 14.71 -3.60
C PRO A 30 3.94 14.19 -3.22
N VAL A 31 4.75 15.04 -2.61
CA VAL A 31 6.06 14.64 -2.07
C VAL A 31 5.76 13.53 -1.05
N ALA A 32 6.25 12.32 -1.30
CA ALA A 32 6.15 11.24 -0.33
C ALA A 32 6.73 11.77 0.99
N ASP A 33 6.00 11.58 2.08
CA ASP A 33 6.50 11.93 3.40
C ASP A 33 7.73 11.05 3.68
N GLU A 34 8.91 11.61 3.48
CA GLU A 34 10.20 10.90 3.64
C GLU A 34 10.48 10.55 5.10
N SER A 35 9.70 11.10 6.04
CA SER A 35 9.85 10.81 7.47
C SER A 35 9.33 9.41 7.85
N VAL A 36 8.44 8.81 7.04
CA VAL A 36 7.85 7.49 7.32
C VAL A 36 8.52 6.41 6.47
N ARG A 37 9.11 5.40 7.10
CA ARG A 37 9.69 4.23 6.43
C ARG A 37 8.60 3.30 5.93
N LYS A 38 8.49 3.11 4.63
CA LYS A 38 7.40 2.36 3.99
C LYS A 38 7.94 1.12 3.30
N ALA A 39 7.36 -0.06 3.62
CA ALA A 39 7.73 -1.31 2.98
C ALA A 39 6.53 -2.20 2.70
N VAL A 40 6.54 -2.90 1.56
CA VAL A 40 5.56 -3.91 1.19
C VAL A 40 6.24 -5.24 0.89
N TRP A 41 5.70 -6.30 1.49
CA TRP A 41 6.16 -7.68 1.33
C TRP A 41 5.04 -8.52 0.71
N PRO A 42 5.17 -9.01 -0.54
CA PRO A 42 4.21 -9.92 -1.11
C PRO A 42 4.40 -11.33 -0.55
N VAL A 43 3.28 -12.01 -0.27
CA VAL A 43 3.22 -13.44 0.00
C VAL A 43 2.36 -14.10 -1.07
N ASP A 44 2.99 -14.42 -2.20
CA ASP A 44 2.39 -15.08 -3.36
C ASP A 44 2.67 -16.58 -3.42
N PHE A 45 3.32 -17.12 -2.40
CA PHE A 45 3.80 -18.49 -2.27
C PHE A 45 3.11 -19.25 -1.13
N GLY A 46 3.25 -20.59 -1.16
CA GLY A 46 2.67 -21.47 -0.13
C GLY A 46 3.69 -22.18 0.76
N ASP A 47 4.98 -21.88 0.69
CA ASP A 47 6.03 -22.54 1.48
C ASP A 47 6.09 -21.99 2.92
N PRO A 48 5.87 -22.84 3.95
CA PRO A 48 5.90 -22.43 5.36
C PRO A 48 7.27 -21.95 5.85
N ARG A 49 8.38 -22.45 5.28
CA ARG A 49 9.74 -22.03 5.67
C ARG A 49 10.02 -20.63 5.15
N ARG A 50 9.62 -20.39 3.89
CA ARG A 50 9.73 -19.08 3.26
C ARG A 50 8.90 -18.02 4.01
N LEU A 51 7.66 -18.36 4.46
CA LEU A 51 6.89 -17.49 5.32
C LEU A 51 7.61 -17.22 6.65
N SER A 52 8.18 -18.24 7.27
CA SER A 52 8.93 -18.07 8.52
C SER A 52 10.13 -17.13 8.36
N ALA A 53 10.85 -17.21 7.24
CA ALA A 53 11.94 -16.28 6.91
C ALA A 53 11.43 -14.86 6.68
N LEU A 54 10.29 -14.69 5.97
CA LEU A 54 9.65 -13.38 5.78
C LEU A 54 9.27 -12.76 7.13
N ILE A 55 8.59 -13.50 8.00
CA ILE A 55 8.22 -13.02 9.33
C ILE A 55 9.45 -12.57 10.12
N GLN A 56 10.55 -13.32 10.05
CA GLN A 56 11.80 -12.96 10.73
C GLN A 56 12.39 -11.66 10.17
N ASN A 57 12.40 -11.49 8.85
CA ASN A 57 12.93 -10.30 8.20
C ASN A 57 12.09 -9.05 8.54
N VAL A 58 10.76 -9.19 8.50
CA VAL A 58 9.84 -8.10 8.89
C VAL A 58 10.03 -7.73 10.35
N ASN A 59 10.13 -8.72 11.24
CA ASN A 59 10.38 -8.48 12.66
C ASN A 59 11.69 -7.71 12.89
N ASN A 60 12.77 -8.11 12.24
CA ASN A 60 14.08 -7.45 12.35
C ASN A 60 14.01 -6.01 11.82
N MET A 61 13.37 -5.80 10.66
CA MET A 61 13.18 -4.48 10.08
C MET A 61 12.43 -3.54 11.04
N VAL A 62 11.27 -3.98 11.53
CA VAL A 62 10.45 -3.18 12.44
C VAL A 62 11.16 -2.92 13.76
N ALA A 63 11.85 -3.91 14.32
CA ALA A 63 12.65 -3.71 15.54
C ALA A 63 13.76 -2.68 15.35
N THR A 64 14.37 -2.61 14.16
CA THR A 64 15.37 -1.58 13.82
C THR A 64 14.71 -0.20 13.80
N TYR A 65 13.61 -0.03 13.08
CA TYR A 65 12.90 1.25 13.02
C TYR A 65 12.46 1.74 14.41
N GLN A 66 11.92 0.83 15.24
CA GLN A 66 11.55 1.15 16.61
C GLN A 66 12.76 1.56 17.46
N GLY A 67 13.90 0.88 17.30
CA GLY A 67 15.15 1.20 18.00
C GLY A 67 15.73 2.56 17.60
N GLU A 68 15.50 2.98 16.35
CA GLU A 68 15.93 4.27 15.80
C GLU A 68 14.88 5.38 15.99
N MET A 69 13.72 5.05 16.61
CA MET A 69 12.59 5.97 16.80
C MET A 69 12.04 6.53 15.47
N GLU A 70 12.11 5.72 14.39
CA GLU A 70 11.57 6.08 13.08
C GLU A 70 10.10 5.65 12.94
N ASP A 71 9.28 6.51 12.36
CA ASP A 71 7.92 6.15 11.96
C ASP A 71 7.94 5.18 10.77
N TYR A 72 7.04 4.20 10.77
CA TYR A 72 6.98 3.20 9.70
C TYR A 72 5.55 2.79 9.34
N ASP A 73 5.36 2.39 8.08
CA ASP A 73 4.19 1.67 7.58
C ASP A 73 4.67 0.42 6.82
N VAL A 74 4.60 -0.74 7.46
CA VAL A 74 5.01 -2.02 6.89
C VAL A 74 3.77 -2.87 6.62
N ARG A 75 3.67 -3.38 5.38
CA ARG A 75 2.54 -4.17 4.92
C ARG A 75 2.98 -5.50 4.35
N ILE A 76 2.19 -6.54 4.63
CA ILE A 76 2.32 -7.86 4.03
C ILE A 76 1.04 -8.11 3.23
N VAL A 77 1.18 -8.27 1.91
CA VAL A 77 0.06 -8.50 1.00
C VAL A 77 0.04 -9.96 0.58
N PHE A 78 -1.00 -10.67 1.00
CA PHE A 78 -1.18 -12.10 0.71
C PHE A 78 -2.05 -12.26 -0.53
N LEU A 79 -1.57 -13.04 -1.49
CA LEU A 79 -2.27 -13.38 -2.73
C LEU A 79 -1.87 -14.79 -3.16
N SER A 80 -2.64 -15.39 -4.10
CA SER A 80 -2.35 -16.73 -4.60
C SER A 80 -2.14 -17.75 -3.45
N GLY A 81 -1.03 -18.47 -3.43
CA GLY A 81 -0.68 -19.45 -2.40
C GLY A 81 -0.59 -18.90 -0.97
N GLY A 82 -0.44 -17.59 -0.82
CA GLY A 82 -0.32 -16.93 0.49
C GLY A 82 -1.58 -17.03 1.35
N ILE A 83 -2.76 -17.18 0.75
CA ILE A 83 -4.03 -17.30 1.49
C ILE A 83 -4.01 -18.46 2.49
N ARG A 84 -3.30 -19.54 2.18
CA ARG A 84 -3.22 -20.73 3.05
C ARG A 84 -2.67 -20.44 4.44
N PHE A 85 -1.98 -19.34 4.63
CA PHE A 85 -1.44 -18.89 5.92
C PHE A 85 -2.43 -18.02 6.73
N LEU A 86 -3.46 -17.51 6.07
CA LEU A 86 -4.44 -16.62 6.67
C LEU A 86 -5.79 -17.30 6.94
N THR A 87 -5.94 -18.58 6.60
CA THR A 87 -7.20 -19.29 6.79
C THR A 87 -7.03 -20.53 7.66
N THR A 88 -8.09 -20.87 8.40
CA THR A 88 -8.21 -22.15 9.12
C THR A 88 -8.78 -23.26 8.21
N ASP A 89 -9.16 -22.94 6.96
CA ASP A 89 -9.62 -23.89 5.98
C ASP A 89 -8.43 -24.69 5.43
N ALA A 90 -8.61 -26.01 5.27
CA ALA A 90 -7.58 -26.87 4.70
C ALA A 90 -7.41 -26.69 3.18
N LEU A 91 -8.29 -25.92 2.52
CA LEU A 91 -8.29 -25.67 1.08
C LEU A 91 -8.23 -26.96 0.26
N ALA A 92 -8.91 -28.02 0.72
CA ALA A 92 -8.93 -29.32 0.06
C ALA A 92 -9.38 -29.19 -1.41
N ASN A 93 -8.77 -29.99 -2.28
CA ASN A 93 -9.04 -29.98 -3.74
C ASN A 93 -8.68 -28.66 -4.46
N THR A 94 -7.86 -27.82 -3.85
CA THR A 94 -7.28 -26.63 -4.49
C THR A 94 -5.76 -26.80 -4.67
N PRO A 95 -5.10 -26.02 -5.53
CA PRO A 95 -3.65 -26.01 -5.65
C PRO A 95 -2.92 -25.57 -4.36
N PHE A 96 -3.66 -25.01 -3.41
CA PHE A 96 -3.13 -24.47 -2.17
C PHE A 96 -3.54 -25.28 -0.94
N ALA A 97 -3.95 -26.53 -1.15
CA ALA A 97 -4.34 -27.44 -0.06
C ALA A 97 -3.26 -27.53 1.01
N GLU A 98 -3.70 -27.69 2.24
CA GLU A 98 -2.81 -27.87 3.39
C GLU A 98 -2.00 -29.17 3.23
N ASP A 99 -0.69 -29.06 3.31
CA ASP A 99 0.24 -30.17 3.38
C ASP A 99 0.65 -30.49 4.84
N LYS A 100 1.44 -31.56 5.01
CA LYS A 100 1.90 -32.01 6.32
C LYS A 100 2.75 -30.95 7.04
N GLU A 101 3.58 -30.21 6.31
CA GLU A 101 4.45 -29.19 6.91
C GLU A 101 3.65 -28.00 7.41
N LEU A 102 2.72 -27.47 6.59
CA LEU A 102 1.86 -26.38 7.02
C LEU A 102 0.99 -26.78 8.21
N ARG A 103 0.40 -27.99 8.19
CA ARG A 103 -0.40 -28.49 9.31
C ARG A 103 0.38 -28.51 10.63
N ALA A 104 1.63 -28.97 10.58
CA ALA A 104 2.49 -29.02 11.76
C ALA A 104 2.87 -27.63 12.30
N ARG A 105 2.92 -26.63 11.44
CA ARG A 105 3.41 -25.28 11.77
C ARG A 105 2.34 -24.20 11.79
N ARG A 106 1.10 -24.51 11.41
CA ARG A 106 0.02 -23.52 11.26
C ARG A 106 -0.16 -22.66 12.51
N ALA A 107 -0.25 -23.30 13.69
CA ALA A 107 -0.47 -22.58 14.95
C ALA A 107 0.67 -21.59 15.24
N GLU A 108 1.91 -22.02 15.11
CA GLU A 108 3.11 -21.19 15.28
C GLU A 108 3.12 -20.01 14.31
N LEU A 109 2.92 -20.28 13.01
CA LEU A 109 2.96 -19.23 11.99
C LEU A 109 1.83 -18.22 12.15
N THR A 110 0.61 -18.68 12.49
CA THR A 110 -0.53 -17.80 12.78
C THR A 110 -0.24 -16.90 13.97
N GLN A 111 0.28 -17.46 15.05
CA GLN A 111 0.65 -16.68 16.25
C GLN A 111 1.70 -15.60 15.91
N ARG A 112 2.72 -15.96 15.15
CA ARG A 112 3.78 -15.00 14.74
C ARG A 112 3.24 -13.88 13.84
N LEU A 113 2.32 -14.18 12.90
CA LEU A 113 1.65 -13.17 12.09
C LEU A 113 0.80 -12.24 12.95
N GLN A 114 0.06 -12.78 13.92
CA GLN A 114 -0.72 -11.97 14.86
C GLN A 114 0.19 -11.07 15.71
N GLN A 115 1.33 -11.57 16.16
CA GLN A 115 2.30 -10.77 16.91
C GLN A 115 2.86 -9.61 16.07
N LEU A 116 3.20 -9.82 14.78
CA LEU A 116 3.60 -8.73 13.89
C LEU A 116 2.49 -7.67 13.78
N ARG A 117 1.24 -8.09 13.69
CA ARG A 117 0.09 -7.18 13.58
C ARG A 117 -0.18 -6.42 14.87
N GLU A 118 -0.27 -7.12 15.99
CA GLU A 118 -0.76 -6.58 17.27
C GLU A 118 0.30 -5.79 18.04
N VAL A 119 1.54 -6.27 17.98
CA VAL A 119 2.63 -5.67 18.75
C VAL A 119 3.47 -4.72 17.90
N MET A 120 3.66 -5.05 16.63
CA MET A 120 4.53 -4.30 15.73
C MET A 120 3.77 -3.48 14.69
N ASN A 121 2.46 -3.34 14.81
CA ASN A 121 1.63 -2.54 13.91
C ASN A 121 1.83 -2.83 12.39
N VAL A 122 2.24 -4.06 12.06
CA VAL A 122 2.36 -4.51 10.67
C VAL A 122 0.97 -4.80 10.11
N LYS A 123 0.66 -4.27 8.94
CA LYS A 123 -0.64 -4.48 8.30
C LYS A 123 -0.63 -5.74 7.45
N LEU A 124 -1.57 -6.66 7.72
CA LEU A 124 -1.80 -7.85 6.92
C LEU A 124 -2.97 -7.59 5.98
N GLU A 125 -2.76 -7.75 4.68
CA GLU A 125 -3.78 -7.50 3.65
C GLU A 125 -3.97 -8.75 2.78
N LEU A 126 -5.23 -9.14 2.49
CA LEU A 126 -5.57 -10.30 1.66
C LEU A 126 -6.24 -9.88 0.37
N CYS A 127 -5.78 -10.42 -0.75
CA CYS A 127 -6.39 -10.29 -2.06
C CYS A 127 -7.77 -10.97 -2.11
N GLU A 128 -8.85 -10.18 -2.29
CA GLU A 128 -10.21 -10.68 -2.41
C GLU A 128 -10.40 -11.57 -3.65
N ILE A 129 -9.78 -11.24 -4.78
CA ILE A 129 -9.82 -12.10 -5.98
C ILE A 129 -9.34 -13.52 -5.64
N THR A 130 -8.26 -13.65 -4.85
CA THR A 130 -7.77 -14.97 -4.43
C THR A 130 -8.76 -15.66 -3.50
N ARG A 131 -9.31 -14.95 -2.51
CA ARG A 131 -10.26 -15.51 -1.55
C ARG A 131 -11.55 -15.99 -2.23
N GLU A 132 -12.10 -15.18 -3.13
CA GLU A 132 -13.33 -15.48 -3.86
C GLU A 132 -13.15 -16.64 -4.85
N ALA A 133 -12.05 -16.66 -5.60
CA ALA A 133 -11.73 -17.75 -6.52
C ALA A 133 -11.64 -19.12 -5.83
N LEU A 134 -11.23 -19.13 -4.56
CA LEU A 134 -11.13 -20.33 -3.72
C LEU A 134 -12.39 -20.55 -2.87
N GLN A 135 -13.38 -19.68 -2.98
CA GLN A 135 -14.65 -19.72 -2.22
C GLN A 135 -14.44 -19.79 -0.69
N VAL A 136 -13.37 -19.18 -0.18
CA VAL A 136 -13.10 -19.16 1.27
C VAL A 136 -14.02 -18.13 1.94
N PRO A 137 -14.87 -18.54 2.89
CA PRO A 137 -15.71 -17.61 3.63
C PRO A 137 -14.86 -16.63 4.45
N ILE A 138 -15.29 -15.36 4.51
CA ILE A 138 -14.53 -14.33 5.26
C ILE A 138 -14.33 -14.72 6.74
N GLY A 139 -15.29 -15.39 7.35
CA GLY A 139 -15.20 -15.88 8.72
C GLY A 139 -14.16 -17.00 8.95
N ARG A 140 -13.54 -17.53 7.88
CA ARG A 140 -12.42 -18.46 7.97
C ARG A 140 -11.06 -17.78 7.89
N ILE A 141 -11.03 -16.49 7.62
CA ILE A 141 -9.81 -15.70 7.64
C ILE A 141 -9.49 -15.30 9.08
N ILE A 142 -8.22 -15.38 9.45
CA ILE A 142 -7.77 -14.98 10.79
C ILE A 142 -8.11 -13.51 11.08
N PRO A 143 -8.43 -13.15 12.32
CA PRO A 143 -8.84 -11.79 12.67
C PRO A 143 -7.80 -10.71 12.32
N GLY A 144 -8.27 -9.52 11.97
CA GLY A 144 -7.42 -8.33 11.76
C GLY A 144 -6.69 -8.27 10.43
N VAL A 145 -7.00 -9.17 9.49
CA VAL A 145 -6.53 -9.10 8.10
C VAL A 145 -7.45 -8.16 7.32
N GLY A 146 -6.87 -7.14 6.69
CA GLY A 146 -7.58 -6.22 5.80
C GLY A 146 -7.86 -6.86 4.44
N ALA A 147 -9.03 -6.59 3.86
CA ALA A 147 -9.36 -7.03 2.52
C ALA A 147 -8.93 -5.99 1.49
N VAL A 148 -8.26 -6.41 0.41
CA VAL A 148 -7.95 -5.57 -0.74
C VAL A 148 -8.50 -6.23 -2.01
N ARG A 149 -9.12 -5.44 -2.88
CA ARG A 149 -9.78 -5.96 -4.07
C ARG A 149 -8.84 -6.82 -4.94
N SER A 150 -7.63 -6.35 -5.19
CA SER A 150 -6.59 -7.04 -5.94
C SER A 150 -5.23 -6.85 -5.28
N GLY A 151 -4.59 -7.94 -4.88
CA GLY A 151 -3.25 -7.89 -4.27
C GLY A 151 -2.20 -7.30 -5.20
N VAL A 152 -2.26 -7.60 -6.51
CA VAL A 152 -1.33 -7.07 -7.51
C VAL A 152 -1.48 -5.56 -7.66
N VAL A 153 -2.72 -5.08 -7.82
CA VAL A 153 -3.01 -3.64 -7.91
C VAL A 153 -2.58 -2.94 -6.63
N ARG A 154 -2.88 -3.55 -5.47
CA ARG A 154 -2.50 -3.00 -4.17
C ARG A 154 -0.99 -2.82 -4.03
N ILE A 155 -0.20 -3.79 -4.44
CA ILE A 155 1.27 -3.71 -4.42
C ILE A 155 1.75 -2.58 -5.34
N ALA A 156 1.20 -2.47 -6.56
CA ALA A 156 1.55 -1.40 -7.49
C ALA A 156 1.21 -0.01 -6.93
N GLU A 157 0.03 0.16 -6.32
CA GLU A 157 -0.37 1.40 -5.64
C GLU A 157 0.56 1.75 -4.47
N LEU A 158 0.93 0.77 -3.66
CA LEU A 158 1.85 0.98 -2.56
C LEU A 158 3.22 1.44 -3.07
N GLN A 159 3.77 0.79 -4.10
CA GLN A 159 5.04 1.21 -4.71
C GLN A 159 4.94 2.64 -5.28
N HIS A 160 3.83 2.98 -5.95
CA HIS A 160 3.59 4.34 -6.42
C HIS A 160 3.57 5.37 -5.27
N ASN A 161 3.13 4.96 -4.08
CA ASN A 161 3.09 5.77 -2.86
C ASN A 161 4.39 5.69 -2.02
N GLY A 162 5.50 5.25 -2.62
CA GLY A 162 6.82 5.27 -2.01
C GLY A 162 7.15 4.07 -1.12
N TYR A 163 6.39 2.96 -1.20
CA TYR A 163 6.76 1.74 -0.49
C TYR A 163 7.88 0.98 -1.19
N ALA A 164 8.94 0.67 -0.45
CA ALA A 164 9.96 -0.25 -0.92
C ALA A 164 9.35 -1.66 -1.08
N TYR A 165 9.51 -2.26 -2.27
CA TYR A 165 9.11 -3.63 -2.53
C TYR A 165 10.21 -4.59 -2.11
N LEU A 166 9.91 -5.49 -1.19
CA LEU A 166 10.85 -6.47 -0.66
C LEU A 166 10.29 -7.88 -0.83
N LYS A 167 11.13 -8.81 -1.21
CA LYS A 167 10.75 -10.21 -1.47
C LYS A 167 11.71 -11.17 -0.78
N VAL A 168 11.17 -12.27 -0.28
CA VAL A 168 11.95 -13.41 0.21
C VAL A 168 11.94 -14.49 -0.87
N GLU A 169 13.10 -14.99 -1.24
CA GLU A 169 13.29 -16.06 -2.21
C GLU A 169 13.38 -17.44 -1.51
#